data_09b9ce32b98942adbd1f5dd9b7098298
#
_entry.id   09b9ce32b98942adbd1f5dd9b7098298
#
_cell.length_a   1.000
_cell.length_b   1.000
_cell.length_c   1.000
_cell.angle_alpha   90.00
_cell.angle_beta   90.00
_cell.angle_gamma   90.00
#
_symmetry.space_group_name_H-M   'P 1'
#
loop_
_entity.id
_entity.type
_entity.pdbx_description
1 polymer ?
#
loop_
_entity_poly.entity_id
_entity_poly.type
_entity_poly.pdbx_seq_one_letter_code
_entity_poly.pdbx_strand_id
1 'polypeptide(L)' 'MTTEEKIDRLTGIVEALASTVVSHDNQIEGLIKVAEQQSAQIRQQSEQIASIERQWQAYINTLPHQ' A
#
# COMPACT_ATOMS: atom_id res chain seq x y z
N MET A 1 9.28 46.43 3.70
CA MET A 1 8.83 45.36 4.61
C MET A 1 9.50 45.49 5.95
N THR A 2 8.71 45.53 7.00
CA THR A 2 9.22 45.56 8.36
C THR A 2 9.61 44.14 8.80
N THR A 3 10.35 44.06 9.89
CA THR A 3 10.73 42.77 10.48
C THR A 3 9.50 41.99 10.92
N GLU A 4 8.50 42.68 11.48
CA GLU A 4 7.24 42.02 11.89
C GLU A 4 6.49 41.42 10.71
N GLU A 5 6.43 42.13 9.59
CA GLU A 5 5.79 41.61 8.37
C GLU A 5 6.50 40.36 7.84
N LYS A 6 7.84 40.37 7.89
CA LYS A 6 8.63 39.20 7.47
C LYS A 6 8.38 38.00 8.38
N ILE A 7 8.28 38.25 9.70
CA ILE A 7 7.99 37.17 10.67
C ILE A 7 6.60 36.62 10.44
N ASP A 8 5.60 37.47 10.20
CA ASP A 8 4.24 37.02 9.91
C ASP A 8 4.17 36.15 8.65
N ARG A 9 4.90 36.55 7.61
CA ARG A 9 4.97 35.76 6.37
C ARG A 9 5.64 34.42 6.60
N LEU A 10 6.74 34.40 7.35
CA LEU A 10 7.43 33.14 7.68
C LEU A 10 6.57 32.24 8.52
N THR A 11 5.84 32.78 9.48
CA THR A 11 4.89 32.02 10.30
C THR A 11 3.82 31.37 9.43
N GLY A 12 3.25 32.13 8.50
CA GLY A 12 2.26 31.58 7.56
C GLY A 12 2.81 30.47 6.70
N ILE A 13 4.05 30.61 6.21
CA ILE A 13 4.71 29.59 5.41
C ILE A 13 4.94 28.33 6.24
N VAL A 14 5.40 28.46 7.47
CA VAL A 14 5.65 27.32 8.36
C VAL A 14 4.35 26.59 8.69
N GLU A 15 3.27 27.32 8.95
CA GLU A 15 1.96 26.72 9.20
C GLU A 15 1.46 25.95 7.99
N ALA A 16 1.61 26.51 6.79
CA ALA A 16 1.23 25.84 5.55
C ALA A 16 2.04 24.58 5.32
N LEU A 17 3.36 24.62 5.58
CA LEU A 17 4.24 23.47 5.47
C LEU A 17 3.86 22.38 6.47
N ALA A 18 3.58 22.75 7.72
CA ALA A 18 3.16 21.79 8.74
C ALA A 18 1.87 21.08 8.33
N SER A 19 0.90 21.82 7.81
CA SER A 19 -0.36 21.23 7.31
C SER A 19 -0.10 20.27 6.14
N THR A 20 0.78 20.64 5.23
CA THR A 20 1.15 19.79 4.09
C THR A 20 1.82 18.50 4.54
N VAL A 21 2.74 18.59 5.51
CA VAL A 21 3.42 17.40 6.06
C VAL A 21 2.43 16.45 6.70
N VAL A 22 1.48 16.95 7.49
CA VAL A 22 0.44 16.11 8.11
C VAL A 22 -0.40 15.42 7.04
N SER A 23 -0.79 16.16 6.00
CA SER A 23 -1.56 15.60 4.88
C SER A 23 -0.79 14.50 4.16
N HIS A 24 0.51 14.72 3.89
CA HIS A 24 1.37 13.70 3.26
C HIS A 24 1.51 12.47 4.14
N ASP A 25 1.69 12.63 5.45
CA ASP A 25 1.78 11.50 6.38
C ASP A 25 0.51 10.66 6.34
N ASN A 26 -0.65 11.29 6.31
CA ASN A 26 -1.94 10.60 6.21
C ASN A 26 -2.07 9.83 4.89
N GLN A 27 -1.61 10.42 3.79
CA GLN A 27 -1.60 9.76 2.49
C GLN A 27 -0.67 8.55 2.48
N ILE A 28 0.51 8.68 3.07
CA ILE A 28 1.47 7.58 3.18
C ILE A 28 0.89 6.44 4.01
N GLU A 29 0.26 6.74 5.15
CA GLU A 29 -0.41 5.71 5.96
C GLU A 29 -1.50 4.98 5.17
N GLY A 30 -2.29 5.72 4.39
CA GLY A 30 -3.30 5.12 3.52
C GLY A 30 -2.69 4.19 2.48
N LEU A 31 -1.59 4.60 1.85
CA LEU A 31 -0.87 3.77 0.89
C LEU A 31 -0.28 2.51 1.52
N ILE A 32 0.25 2.61 2.73
CA ILE A 32 0.77 1.46 3.47
C ILE A 32 -0.34 0.45 3.73
N LYS A 33 -1.51 0.91 4.16
CA LYS A 33 -2.67 0.03 4.41
C LYS A 33 -3.10 -0.69 3.13
N VAL A 34 -3.15 0.03 2.01
CA VAL A 34 -3.49 -0.58 0.71
C VAL A 34 -2.45 -1.62 0.33
N ALA A 35 -1.16 -1.33 0.51
CA ALA A 35 -0.08 -2.26 0.21
C ALA A 35 -0.19 -3.53 1.08
N GLU A 36 -0.52 -3.39 2.36
CA GLU A 36 -0.73 -4.52 3.26
C GLU A 36 -1.90 -5.38 2.81
N GLN A 37 -3.01 -4.77 2.42
CA GLN A 37 -4.18 -5.48 1.90
C GLN A 37 -3.85 -6.24 0.62
N GLN A 38 -3.11 -5.61 -0.31
CA GLN A 38 -2.69 -6.26 -1.54
C GLN A 38 -1.75 -7.43 -1.27
N SER A 39 -0.83 -7.29 -0.32
CA SER A 39 0.06 -8.38 0.07
C SER A 39 -0.72 -9.57 0.62
N ALA A 40 -1.76 -9.32 1.43
CA ALA A 40 -2.63 -10.38 1.94
C ALA A 40 -3.39 -11.07 0.81
N GLN A 41 -3.92 -10.32 -0.15
CA GLN A 41 -4.62 -10.87 -1.31
C GLN A 41 -3.70 -11.71 -2.18
N ILE A 42 -2.48 -11.24 -2.43
CA ILE A 42 -1.49 -11.98 -3.20
C ILE A 42 -1.16 -13.31 -2.51
N ARG A 43 -1.04 -13.30 -1.20
CA ARG A 43 -0.77 -14.52 -0.42
C ARG A 43 -1.92 -15.52 -0.57
N GLN A 44 -3.17 -15.06 -0.46
CA GLN A 44 -4.35 -15.90 -0.67
C GLN A 44 -4.38 -16.48 -2.08
N GLN A 45 -4.11 -15.65 -3.08
CA GLN A 45 -4.08 -16.11 -4.47
C GLN A 45 -2.99 -17.15 -4.70
N SER A 46 -1.82 -16.96 -4.10
CA SER A 46 -0.72 -17.92 -4.19
C SER A 46 -1.11 -19.27 -3.59
N GLU A 47 -1.82 -19.26 -2.45
CA GLU A 47 -2.32 -20.48 -1.80
C GLU A 47 -3.37 -21.17 -2.67
N GLN A 48 -4.26 -20.42 -3.29
CA GLN A 48 -5.26 -20.96 -4.20
C GLN A 48 -4.63 -21.60 -5.44
N ILE A 49 -3.63 -20.93 -6.01
CA ILE A 49 -2.89 -21.46 -7.16
C ILE A 49 -2.20 -22.76 -6.79
N ALA A 50 -1.55 -22.82 -5.65
CA ALA A 50 -0.88 -24.05 -5.19
C ALA A 50 -1.88 -25.19 -4.97
N SER A 51 -3.07 -24.88 -4.45
CA SER A 51 -4.14 -25.86 -4.26
C SER A 51 -4.63 -26.39 -5.62
N ILE A 52 -4.85 -25.51 -6.59
CA ILE A 52 -5.27 -25.87 -7.95
C ILE A 52 -4.21 -26.75 -8.61
N GLU A 53 -2.93 -26.40 -8.48
CA GLU A 53 -1.84 -27.20 -9.04
C GLU A 53 -1.82 -28.61 -8.45
N ARG A 54 -2.02 -28.75 -7.15
CA ARG A 54 -2.07 -30.07 -6.49
C ARG A 54 -3.26 -30.90 -6.99
N GLN A 55 -4.43 -30.26 -7.13
CA GLN A 55 -5.61 -30.91 -7.65
C GLN A 55 -5.41 -31.36 -9.10
N TRP A 56 -4.79 -30.53 -9.90
CA TRP A 56 -4.49 -30.84 -11.29
C TRP A 56 -3.52 -32.02 -11.41
N GLN A 57 -2.47 -32.05 -10.61
CA GLN A 57 -1.52 -33.16 -10.60
C GLN A 57 -2.19 -34.46 -10.16
N ALA A 58 -3.04 -34.39 -9.13
CA ALA A 58 -3.80 -35.56 -8.69
C ALA A 58 -4.71 -36.09 -9.79
N TYR A 59 -5.36 -35.17 -10.52
CA TYR A 59 -6.21 -35.52 -11.65
C TYR A 59 -5.42 -36.22 -12.76
N ILE A 60 -4.28 -35.64 -13.14
CA ILE A 60 -3.40 -36.21 -14.17
C ILE A 60 -2.92 -37.60 -13.77
N ASN A 61 -2.57 -37.77 -12.49
CA ASN A 61 -2.08 -39.06 -11.99
C ASN A 61 -3.15 -40.14 -11.98
N THR A 62 -4.45 -39.79 -11.98
CA THR A 62 -5.55 -40.72 -12.04
C THR A 62 -5.97 -41.10 -13.46
N LEU A 63 -5.47 -40.35 -14.47
CA LEU A 63 -5.77 -40.68 -15.86
C LEU A 63 -5.07 -41.98 -16.27
N PRO A 64 -5.71 -42.81 -17.12
CA PRO A 64 -5.05 -44.02 -17.59
C PRO A 64 -3.80 -43.69 -18.40
N HIS A 65 -2.72 -44.33 -18.06
CA HIS A 65 -1.48 -44.23 -18.83
C HIS A 65 -1.57 -45.18 -20.03
N GLN A 66 -1.46 -44.58 -21.19
CA GLN A 66 -1.41 -45.32 -22.43
C GLN A 66 0.01 -45.53 -22.91
#